data_82021b46be33d7df40395c431964ba80
#
_entry.id   82021b46be33d7df40395c431964ba80
#
_cell.length_a   1.000
_cell.length_b   1.000
_cell.length_c   1.000
_cell.angle_alpha   90.00
_cell.angle_beta   90.00
_cell.angle_gamma   90.00
#
_symmetry.space_group_name_H-M   'P 1'
#
loop_
_entity.id
_entity.type
_entity.pdbx_description
1 polymer ?
#
loop_
_entity_poly.entity_id
_entity_poly.type
_entity_poly.pdbx_seq_one_letter_code
_entity_poly.pdbx_strand_id
1 'polypeptide(L)'
;MKLGIVGLPNVGKSTLFNSLTKAGAESANYPFCTIDPNVGVVAVPDERLKLLGDMYHSKKVTPAVIEFVDIAGLVKGASKGEGLGNQFLSNIREVDAVVHVVRCFEDENVVHVDGSISPLRDIETINLELIFSDIEILDRRIAKTGKAARMDKSLAKEAALLEALKAHLEEGKLARNYETEDEDELALLNSYNLLTYKPVIFAANVGEDDLANDGADNKGVEQVRSFAAESGSEVFLICAQIEQEISELDEEEKAMFLEDLGLKESGLEKLIEASYRILGLHSFLTAGEDETRAWTIKLGTRAPQAAGKIHTDFERGFIKAEVVNYKDLLEQGSLAAAREKGLVGMEGKDYVVKDGDVILFRFNV
;
A
#
# COMPACT_ATOMS: atom_id res chain seq x y z
N MET A 1 -8.50 1.09 -0.95
CA MET A 1 -7.40 0.54 -0.14
C MET A 1 -6.56 1.70 0.34
N LYS A 2 -6.19 1.68 1.63
CA LYS A 2 -5.61 2.84 2.30
C LYS A 2 -4.24 2.49 2.88
N LEU A 3 -3.25 3.36 2.65
CA LEU A 3 -1.97 3.32 3.34
C LEU A 3 -1.87 4.50 4.30
N GLY A 4 -1.44 4.22 5.53
CA GLY A 4 -1.18 5.27 6.51
C GLY A 4 0.27 5.73 6.45
N ILE A 5 0.50 7.03 6.29
CA ILE A 5 1.85 7.59 6.38
C ILE A 5 2.12 7.93 7.84
N VAL A 6 3.13 7.30 8.42
CA VAL A 6 3.54 7.50 9.80
C VAL A 6 5.00 7.95 9.89
N GLY A 7 5.37 8.57 10.99
CA GLY A 7 6.74 9.00 11.26
C GLY A 7 6.76 9.95 12.45
N LEU A 8 7.93 10.10 13.06
CA LEU A 8 8.15 11.11 14.11
C LEU A 8 8.00 12.54 13.54
N PRO A 9 7.82 13.55 14.39
CA PRO A 9 7.84 14.94 13.93
C PRO A 9 9.15 15.28 13.21
N ASN A 10 9.06 16.14 12.19
CA ASN A 10 10.20 16.68 11.43
C ASN A 10 11.03 15.65 10.64
N VAL A 11 10.42 14.53 10.23
CA VAL A 11 11.05 13.54 9.36
C VAL A 11 10.75 13.73 7.87
N GLY A 12 9.95 14.76 7.51
CA GLY A 12 9.53 15.03 6.13
C GLY A 12 8.17 14.44 5.76
N LYS A 13 7.43 13.87 6.73
CA LYS A 13 6.13 13.21 6.52
C LYS A 13 5.11 14.12 5.83
N SER A 14 4.90 15.34 6.33
CA SER A 14 3.91 16.28 5.77
C SER A 14 4.34 16.80 4.38
N THR A 15 5.63 16.97 4.14
CA THR A 15 6.16 17.33 2.83
C THR A 15 5.85 16.24 1.81
N LEU A 16 6.12 14.97 2.16
CA LEU A 16 5.80 13.82 1.34
C LEU A 16 4.28 13.71 1.06
N PHE A 17 3.46 13.87 2.08
CA PHE A 17 2.00 13.81 1.92
C PHE A 17 1.48 14.95 1.02
N ASN A 18 2.01 16.16 1.15
CA ASN A 18 1.64 17.28 0.30
C ASN A 18 2.02 17.04 -1.17
N SER A 19 3.19 16.45 -1.44
CA SER A 19 3.60 16.07 -2.79
C SER A 19 2.66 15.01 -3.40
N LEU A 20 2.28 14.00 -2.61
CA LEU A 20 1.29 13.00 -3.01
C LEU A 20 -0.09 13.63 -3.34
N THR A 21 -0.56 14.56 -2.51
CA THR A 21 -1.86 15.22 -2.72
C THR A 21 -1.85 16.17 -3.91
N LYS A 22 -0.75 16.84 -4.20
CA LYS A 22 -0.60 17.66 -5.41
C LYS A 22 -0.61 16.79 -6.66
N ALA A 23 0.19 15.73 -6.71
CA ALA A 23 0.17 14.75 -7.80
C ALA A 23 -1.22 14.10 -7.97
N GLY A 24 -1.99 13.98 -6.88
CA GLY A 24 -3.37 13.49 -6.89
C GLY A 24 -4.42 14.55 -7.29
N ALA A 25 -4.12 15.84 -7.25
CA ALA A 25 -5.09 16.90 -7.56
C ALA A 25 -5.56 16.84 -9.03
N GLU A 26 -4.73 16.38 -9.95
CA GLU A 26 -5.13 16.08 -11.33
C GLU A 26 -6.13 14.92 -11.40
N SER A 27 -6.13 14.04 -10.41
CA SER A 27 -7.06 12.91 -10.26
C SER A 27 -8.38 13.29 -9.55
N ALA A 28 -8.55 14.52 -9.07
CA ALA A 28 -9.75 14.99 -8.33
C ALA A 28 -11.07 14.94 -9.14
N ASN A 29 -11.01 14.64 -10.44
CA ASN A 29 -12.17 14.40 -11.29
C ASN A 29 -12.74 12.97 -11.19
N TYR A 30 -12.24 12.12 -10.28
CA TYR A 30 -12.79 10.76 -10.10
C TYR A 30 -14.06 10.80 -9.25
N PRO A 31 -15.19 10.28 -9.76
CA PRO A 31 -16.42 10.15 -8.98
C PRO A 31 -16.16 9.22 -7.79
N PHE A 32 -16.63 9.62 -6.60
CA PHE A 32 -16.55 8.91 -5.31
C PHE A 32 -15.32 9.18 -4.41
N CYS A 33 -14.47 10.17 -4.71
CA CYS A 33 -13.47 10.62 -3.74
C CYS A 33 -14.12 11.55 -2.72
N THR A 34 -14.16 11.13 -1.46
CA THR A 34 -14.50 12.01 -0.33
C THR A 34 -13.34 12.97 -0.13
N ILE A 35 -13.61 14.28 -0.09
CA ILE A 35 -12.60 15.29 0.24
C ILE A 35 -12.42 15.27 1.76
N ASP A 36 -11.48 14.47 2.24
CA ASP A 36 -10.99 14.51 3.62
C ASP A 36 -9.61 15.19 3.57
N PRO A 37 -9.34 16.24 4.36
CA PRO A 37 -8.08 16.96 4.32
C PRO A 37 -6.84 16.08 4.64
N ASN A 38 -7.04 14.92 5.23
CA ASN A 38 -5.97 13.99 5.59
C ASN A 38 -5.89 12.77 4.64
N VAL A 39 -6.63 12.76 3.53
CA VAL A 39 -6.63 11.65 2.57
C VAL A 39 -6.20 12.16 1.20
N GLY A 40 -5.07 11.66 0.71
CA GLY A 40 -4.58 11.87 -0.65
C GLY A 40 -4.96 10.68 -1.54
N VAL A 41 -5.61 10.95 -2.67
CA VAL A 41 -5.93 9.93 -3.68
C VAL A 41 -4.97 10.11 -4.85
N VAL A 42 -4.21 9.06 -5.16
CA VAL A 42 -3.13 9.12 -6.16
C VAL A 42 -3.40 8.11 -7.25
N ALA A 43 -3.22 8.53 -8.50
CA ALA A 43 -3.29 7.63 -9.64
C ALA A 43 -2.10 6.66 -9.64
N VAL A 44 -2.38 5.39 -9.96
CA VAL A 44 -1.32 4.39 -10.15
C VAL A 44 -0.79 4.53 -11.57
N PRO A 45 0.50 4.81 -11.76
CA PRO A 45 1.10 4.87 -13.08
C PRO A 45 0.93 3.53 -13.81
N ASP A 46 0.41 3.58 -15.05
CA ASP A 46 0.21 2.37 -15.86
C ASP A 46 0.26 2.73 -17.35
N GLU A 47 1.42 2.51 -17.97
CA GLU A 47 1.64 2.78 -19.40
C GLU A 47 0.68 1.99 -20.30
N ARG A 48 0.20 0.83 -19.86
CA ARG A 48 -0.75 -0.02 -20.60
C ARG A 48 -2.05 0.70 -20.92
N LEU A 49 -2.49 1.59 -20.01
CA LEU A 49 -3.69 2.39 -20.19
C LEU A 49 -3.57 3.37 -21.35
N LYS A 50 -2.42 4.04 -21.45
CA LYS A 50 -2.15 4.97 -22.57
C LYS A 50 -2.17 4.23 -23.90
N LEU A 51 -1.41 3.11 -23.99
CA LEU A 51 -1.32 2.31 -25.20
C LEU A 51 -2.69 1.78 -25.65
N LEU A 52 -3.50 1.27 -24.71
CA LEU A 52 -4.84 0.77 -25.00
C LEU A 52 -5.80 1.91 -25.33
N GLY A 53 -5.71 3.04 -24.62
CA GLY A 53 -6.52 4.23 -24.87
C GLY A 53 -6.31 4.77 -26.28
N ASP A 54 -5.05 4.85 -26.73
CA ASP A 54 -4.68 5.26 -28.07
C ASP A 54 -5.19 4.25 -29.13
N MET A 55 -5.05 2.95 -28.88
CA MET A 55 -5.53 1.90 -29.78
C MET A 55 -7.04 1.93 -29.98
N TYR A 56 -7.82 2.16 -28.92
CA TYR A 56 -9.28 2.23 -28.96
C TYR A 56 -9.83 3.63 -29.26
N HIS A 57 -8.95 4.65 -29.36
CA HIS A 57 -9.34 6.07 -29.45
C HIS A 57 -10.31 6.45 -28.34
N SER A 58 -10.00 6.02 -27.11
CA SER A 58 -10.89 6.17 -25.97
C SER A 58 -11.10 7.63 -25.60
N LYS A 59 -12.37 8.01 -25.42
CA LYS A 59 -12.74 9.38 -25.00
C LYS A 59 -12.23 9.70 -23.60
N LYS A 60 -12.04 8.65 -22.76
CA LYS A 60 -11.59 8.77 -21.39
C LYS A 60 -10.64 7.62 -21.04
N VAL A 61 -9.55 7.96 -20.35
CA VAL A 61 -8.62 7.01 -19.77
C VAL A 61 -8.63 7.18 -18.27
N THR A 62 -8.93 6.10 -17.53
CA THR A 62 -9.09 6.15 -16.07
C THR A 62 -8.11 5.18 -15.39
N PRO A 63 -7.08 5.67 -14.72
CA PRO A 63 -6.15 4.84 -13.96
C PRO A 63 -6.79 4.24 -12.71
N ALA A 64 -6.16 3.22 -12.16
CA ALA A 64 -6.41 2.77 -10.81
C ALA A 64 -5.95 3.84 -9.82
N VAL A 65 -6.51 3.84 -8.61
CA VAL A 65 -6.12 4.79 -7.57
C VAL A 65 -5.82 4.08 -6.26
N ILE A 66 -4.93 4.69 -5.48
CA ILE A 66 -4.60 4.30 -4.12
C ILE A 66 -4.79 5.50 -3.18
N GLU A 67 -5.24 5.24 -1.96
CA GLU A 67 -5.47 6.27 -0.96
C GLU A 67 -4.33 6.27 0.06
N PHE A 68 -3.74 7.43 0.29
CA PHE A 68 -2.80 7.69 1.36
C PHE A 68 -3.46 8.53 2.44
N VAL A 69 -3.25 8.17 3.70
CA VAL A 69 -3.80 8.88 4.86
C VAL A 69 -2.65 9.48 5.65
N ASP A 70 -2.66 10.80 5.83
CA ASP A 70 -1.70 11.45 6.74
C ASP A 70 -2.10 11.14 8.18
N ILE A 71 -1.32 10.31 8.83
CA ILE A 71 -1.53 9.99 10.24
C ILE A 71 -0.64 10.93 11.07
N ALA A 72 -1.27 11.76 11.91
CA ALA A 72 -0.58 12.73 12.75
C ALA A 72 0.61 12.08 13.48
N GLY A 73 1.74 12.80 13.55
CA GLY A 73 2.98 12.25 14.11
C GLY A 73 2.81 11.73 15.53
N LEU A 74 3.45 10.60 15.80
CA LEU A 74 3.48 10.00 17.13
C LEU A 74 4.28 10.88 18.09
N VAL A 75 3.73 11.12 19.27
CA VAL A 75 4.46 11.65 20.42
C VAL A 75 4.71 10.49 21.37
N LYS A 76 5.93 10.38 21.90
CA LYS A 76 6.32 9.33 22.85
C LYS A 76 5.35 9.29 24.03
N GLY A 77 4.84 8.08 24.37
CA GLY A 77 3.83 7.89 25.40
C GLY A 77 2.39 7.90 24.86
N ALA A 78 2.19 7.80 23.56
CA ALA A 78 0.88 7.80 22.91
C ALA A 78 -0.05 6.67 23.40
N SER A 79 0.51 5.51 23.74
CA SER A 79 -0.22 4.36 24.26
C SER A 79 -0.74 4.57 25.69
N LYS A 80 -0.13 5.48 26.46
CA LYS A 80 -0.48 5.78 27.87
C LYS A 80 -1.26 7.09 28.03
N GLY A 81 -1.43 7.86 26.93
CA GLY A 81 -1.99 9.20 26.97
C GLY A 81 -3.45 9.27 26.56
N GLU A 82 -4.13 10.30 27.08
CA GLU A 82 -5.44 10.72 26.60
C GLU A 82 -5.27 11.57 25.34
N GLY A 83 -6.15 11.42 24.36
CA GLY A 83 -6.26 12.33 23.22
C GLY A 83 -5.50 11.91 21.97
N LEU A 84 -4.49 12.67 21.53
CA LEU A 84 -3.82 12.54 20.21
C LEU A 84 -3.16 11.17 19.98
N GLY A 85 -2.64 10.52 21.03
CA GLY A 85 -2.05 9.19 20.91
C GLY A 85 -3.06 8.11 20.56
N ASN A 86 -4.21 8.12 21.19
CA ASN A 86 -5.29 7.18 20.89
C ASN A 86 -5.83 7.38 19.47
N GLN A 87 -5.90 8.63 19.00
CA GLN A 87 -6.30 8.94 17.63
C GLN A 87 -5.28 8.41 16.61
N PHE A 88 -3.99 8.58 16.86
CA PHE A 88 -2.92 8.00 16.04
C PHE A 88 -3.07 6.48 15.88
N LEU A 89 -3.23 5.76 17.00
CA LEU A 89 -3.39 4.31 16.98
C LEU A 89 -4.69 3.87 16.29
N SER A 90 -5.77 4.64 16.45
CA SER A 90 -7.05 4.39 15.76
C SER A 90 -6.89 4.54 14.24
N ASN A 91 -6.23 5.60 13.79
CA ASN A 91 -6.01 5.85 12.37
C ASN A 91 -5.17 4.74 11.72
N ILE A 92 -4.13 4.23 12.42
CA ILE A 92 -3.37 3.07 11.91
C ILE A 92 -4.25 1.81 11.80
N ARG A 93 -5.24 1.63 12.68
CA ARG A 93 -6.15 0.46 12.58
C ARG A 93 -6.99 0.45 11.30
N GLU A 94 -7.35 1.63 10.81
CA GLU A 94 -8.24 1.80 9.65
C GLU A 94 -7.55 1.63 8.30
N VAL A 95 -6.21 1.64 8.27
CA VAL A 95 -5.45 1.47 7.03
C VAL A 95 -5.04 0.02 6.80
N ASP A 96 -4.79 -0.34 5.53
CA ASP A 96 -4.44 -1.71 5.13
C ASP A 96 -2.93 -1.99 5.30
N ALA A 97 -2.07 -0.97 5.12
CA ALA A 97 -0.62 -1.03 5.30
C ALA A 97 -0.08 0.33 5.76
N VAL A 98 1.18 0.37 6.17
CA VAL A 98 1.85 1.56 6.71
C VAL A 98 3.06 1.93 5.87
N VAL A 99 3.20 3.21 5.55
CA VAL A 99 4.43 3.83 5.04
C VAL A 99 5.10 4.53 6.21
N HIS A 100 6.22 3.99 6.66
CA HIS A 100 6.98 4.55 7.77
C HIS A 100 8.09 5.46 7.24
N VAL A 101 7.91 6.77 7.35
CA VAL A 101 8.89 7.77 6.95
C VAL A 101 9.97 7.89 8.03
N VAL A 102 11.20 7.63 7.65
CA VAL A 102 12.36 7.63 8.55
C VAL A 102 13.37 8.69 8.07
N ARG A 103 13.78 9.58 8.97
CA ARG A 103 14.74 10.62 8.65
C ARG A 103 16.15 10.04 8.55
N CYS A 104 16.75 10.16 7.36
CA CYS A 104 18.14 9.78 7.06
C CYS A 104 18.95 10.94 6.47
N PHE A 105 18.44 12.18 6.52
CA PHE A 105 19.12 13.41 6.07
C PHE A 105 19.55 14.27 7.25
N GLU A 106 20.62 15.02 7.07
CA GLU A 106 21.09 16.05 8.01
C GLU A 106 20.68 17.43 7.51
N ASP A 107 20.05 18.22 8.37
CA ASP A 107 19.72 19.64 8.11
C ASP A 107 19.73 20.38 9.45
N GLU A 108 20.61 21.38 9.55
CA GLU A 108 20.79 22.19 10.76
C GLU A 108 19.55 23.05 11.09
N ASN A 109 18.72 23.36 10.09
CA ASN A 109 17.50 24.15 10.25
C ASN A 109 16.30 23.32 10.71
N VAL A 110 16.39 21.97 10.62
CA VAL A 110 15.32 21.05 11.00
C VAL A 110 15.68 20.31 12.27
N VAL A 111 15.11 20.76 13.40
CA VAL A 111 15.39 20.16 14.72
C VAL A 111 14.81 18.76 14.80
N HIS A 112 15.61 17.79 15.25
CA HIS A 112 15.12 16.45 15.59
C HIS A 112 14.50 16.42 16.99
N VAL A 113 13.41 15.68 17.18
CA VAL A 113 12.65 15.61 18.46
C VAL A 113 13.53 15.16 19.63
N ASP A 114 14.44 14.21 19.40
CA ASP A 114 15.37 13.67 20.40
C ASP A 114 16.77 14.32 20.33
N GLY A 115 16.93 15.43 19.60
CA GLY A 115 18.18 16.21 19.53
C GLY A 115 19.28 15.58 18.66
N SER A 116 19.10 14.36 18.16
CA SER A 116 20.04 13.68 17.25
C SER A 116 19.30 12.75 16.30
N ILE A 117 19.83 12.62 15.08
CA ILE A 117 19.28 11.71 14.08
C ILE A 117 19.73 10.28 14.41
N SER A 118 18.77 9.37 14.53
CA SER A 118 19.02 7.94 14.76
C SER A 118 17.86 7.11 14.20
N PRO A 119 17.96 6.68 12.93
CA PRO A 119 16.88 5.98 12.23
C PRO A 119 16.34 4.76 12.99
N LEU A 120 17.22 3.94 13.56
CA LEU A 120 16.80 2.77 14.34
C LEU A 120 15.99 3.14 15.58
N ARG A 121 16.48 4.10 16.37
CA ARG A 121 15.76 4.58 17.56
C ARG A 121 14.37 5.11 17.19
N ASP A 122 14.29 5.83 16.08
CA ASP A 122 13.02 6.41 15.60
C ASP A 122 12.03 5.32 15.20
N ILE A 123 12.49 4.27 14.51
CA ILE A 123 11.70 3.09 14.17
C ILE A 123 11.26 2.35 15.44
N GLU A 124 12.19 2.09 16.36
CA GLU A 124 11.91 1.38 17.62
C GLU A 124 10.91 2.14 18.48
N THR A 125 10.99 3.48 18.51
CA THR A 125 10.05 4.32 19.26
C THR A 125 8.62 4.10 18.77
N ILE A 126 8.37 4.11 17.46
CA ILE A 126 7.05 3.86 16.89
C ILE A 126 6.62 2.42 17.14
N ASN A 127 7.50 1.45 16.90
CA ASN A 127 7.19 0.04 17.11
C ASN A 127 6.77 -0.27 18.54
N LEU A 128 7.45 0.30 19.54
CA LEU A 128 7.11 0.11 20.95
C LEU A 128 5.70 0.62 21.28
N GLU A 129 5.30 1.77 20.77
CA GLU A 129 3.95 2.28 20.98
C GLU A 129 2.88 1.39 20.34
N LEU A 130 3.16 0.85 19.14
CA LEU A 130 2.27 -0.12 18.49
C LEU A 130 2.19 -1.44 19.28
N ILE A 131 3.31 -1.95 19.77
CA ILE A 131 3.39 -3.15 20.60
C ILE A 131 2.55 -2.99 21.88
N PHE A 132 2.70 -1.88 22.60
CA PHE A 132 1.91 -1.64 23.82
C PHE A 132 0.41 -1.61 23.54
N SER A 133 -0.01 -0.98 22.45
CA SER A 133 -1.41 -0.97 22.02
C SER A 133 -1.92 -2.37 21.68
N ASP A 134 -1.10 -3.21 21.04
CA ASP A 134 -1.49 -4.58 20.68
C ASP A 134 -1.56 -5.48 21.92
N ILE A 135 -0.63 -5.33 22.87
CA ILE A 135 -0.69 -6.06 24.17
C ILE A 135 -2.00 -5.77 24.90
N GLU A 136 -2.45 -4.52 24.94
CA GLU A 136 -3.74 -4.19 25.56
C GLU A 136 -4.94 -4.87 24.90
N ILE A 137 -4.88 -5.07 23.57
CA ILE A 137 -5.92 -5.81 22.85
C ILE A 137 -5.85 -7.28 23.19
N LEU A 138 -4.65 -7.85 23.18
CA LEU A 138 -4.45 -9.27 23.50
C LEU A 138 -4.90 -9.55 24.93
N ASP A 139 -4.58 -8.70 25.92
CA ASP A 139 -5.03 -8.86 27.29
C ASP A 139 -6.56 -8.94 27.40
N ARG A 140 -7.27 -8.06 26.70
CA ARG A 140 -8.74 -8.09 26.68
C ARG A 140 -9.29 -9.36 26.03
N ARG A 141 -8.65 -9.82 24.94
CA ARG A 141 -9.04 -11.07 24.25
C ARG A 141 -8.72 -12.30 25.10
N ILE A 142 -7.53 -12.39 25.69
CA ILE A 142 -7.13 -13.45 26.60
C ILE A 142 -8.11 -13.60 27.75
N ALA A 143 -8.47 -12.49 28.40
CA ALA A 143 -9.45 -12.51 29.51
C ALA A 143 -10.83 -13.04 29.06
N LYS A 144 -11.28 -12.74 27.83
CA LYS A 144 -12.54 -13.21 27.27
C LYS A 144 -12.45 -14.67 26.83
N THR A 145 -11.48 -14.99 25.96
CA THR A 145 -11.32 -16.33 25.36
C THR A 145 -10.91 -17.35 26.42
N GLY A 146 -10.03 -17.00 27.37
CA GLY A 146 -9.63 -17.90 28.45
C GLY A 146 -10.79 -18.31 29.39
N LYS A 147 -11.77 -17.43 29.61
CA LYS A 147 -13.00 -17.79 30.33
C LYS A 147 -13.87 -18.71 29.48
N ALA A 148 -14.04 -18.44 28.19
CA ALA A 148 -14.85 -19.23 27.29
C ALA A 148 -14.24 -20.62 27.04
N ALA A 149 -12.92 -20.74 26.91
CA ALA A 149 -12.20 -21.98 26.69
C ALA A 149 -12.35 -23.00 27.86
N ARG A 150 -12.70 -22.55 29.05
CA ARG A 150 -13.04 -23.46 30.19
C ARG A 150 -14.34 -24.22 29.95
N MET A 151 -15.25 -23.64 29.19
CA MET A 151 -16.56 -24.22 28.89
C MET A 151 -16.56 -24.87 27.49
N ASP A 152 -15.77 -24.37 26.58
CA ASP A 152 -15.66 -24.83 25.19
C ASP A 152 -14.21 -25.12 24.83
N LYS A 153 -13.87 -26.42 24.75
CA LYS A 153 -12.52 -26.88 24.42
C LYS A 153 -12.08 -26.53 22.99
N SER A 154 -12.99 -26.19 22.09
CA SER A 154 -12.66 -25.76 20.73
C SER A 154 -11.87 -24.45 20.71
N LEU A 155 -12.02 -23.62 21.74
CA LEU A 155 -11.32 -22.36 21.91
C LEU A 155 -9.92 -22.50 22.56
N ALA A 156 -9.51 -23.70 22.94
CA ALA A 156 -8.23 -23.90 23.61
C ALA A 156 -7.02 -23.51 22.71
N LYS A 157 -7.11 -23.79 21.41
CA LYS A 157 -6.09 -23.42 20.43
C LYS A 157 -5.96 -21.89 20.30
N GLU A 158 -7.08 -21.18 20.18
CA GLU A 158 -7.09 -19.72 20.13
C GLU A 158 -6.53 -19.11 21.42
N ALA A 159 -6.91 -19.65 22.60
CA ALA A 159 -6.38 -19.17 23.88
C ALA A 159 -4.85 -19.33 23.96
N ALA A 160 -4.32 -20.47 23.52
CA ALA A 160 -2.88 -20.70 23.49
C ALA A 160 -2.14 -19.76 22.53
N LEU A 161 -2.71 -19.51 21.33
CA LEU A 161 -2.16 -18.56 20.36
C LEU A 161 -2.10 -17.13 20.93
N LEU A 162 -3.16 -16.68 21.59
CA LEU A 162 -3.21 -15.34 22.19
C LEU A 162 -2.12 -15.14 23.25
N GLU A 163 -1.89 -16.15 24.12
CA GLU A 163 -0.82 -16.10 25.12
C GLU A 163 0.56 -16.11 24.46
N ALA A 164 0.78 -16.93 23.45
CA ALA A 164 2.04 -17.00 22.72
C ALA A 164 2.34 -15.67 22.01
N LEU A 165 1.34 -15.07 21.35
CA LEU A 165 1.48 -13.77 20.71
C LEU A 165 1.80 -12.67 21.72
N LYS A 166 1.14 -12.67 22.88
CA LYS A 166 1.44 -11.70 23.93
C LYS A 166 2.89 -11.83 24.40
N ALA A 167 3.37 -13.04 24.68
CA ALA A 167 4.74 -13.27 25.07
C ALA A 167 5.74 -12.81 23.99
N HIS A 168 5.44 -13.06 22.71
CA HIS A 168 6.24 -12.61 21.58
C HIS A 168 6.34 -11.06 21.51
N LEU A 169 5.24 -10.35 21.73
CA LEU A 169 5.21 -8.88 21.78
C LEU A 169 5.94 -8.34 23.02
N GLU A 170 5.82 -8.99 24.19
CA GLU A 170 6.52 -8.60 25.42
C GLU A 170 8.05 -8.72 25.31
N GLU A 171 8.56 -9.59 24.40
CA GLU A 171 9.96 -9.65 24.02
C GLU A 171 10.41 -8.50 23.09
N GLY A 172 9.50 -7.58 22.74
CA GLY A 172 9.77 -6.48 21.81
C GLY A 172 9.70 -6.86 20.33
N LYS A 173 9.24 -8.06 20.00
CA LYS A 173 9.07 -8.54 18.62
C LYS A 173 7.72 -8.12 18.06
N LEU A 174 7.66 -7.87 16.76
CA LEU A 174 6.43 -7.46 16.08
C LEU A 174 5.55 -8.66 15.73
N ALA A 175 4.24 -8.53 15.76
CA ALA A 175 3.32 -9.64 15.46
C ALA A 175 3.54 -10.23 14.06
N ARG A 176 3.97 -9.43 13.06
CA ARG A 176 4.29 -9.91 11.71
C ARG A 176 5.51 -10.84 11.66
N ASN A 177 6.33 -10.84 12.70
CA ASN A 177 7.49 -11.74 12.84
C ASN A 177 7.13 -13.02 13.63
N TYR A 178 5.85 -13.22 13.96
CA TYR A 178 5.40 -14.45 14.57
C TYR A 178 5.24 -15.53 13.50
N GLU A 179 6.04 -16.59 13.61
CA GLU A 179 6.07 -17.67 12.65
C GLU A 179 5.07 -18.78 13.04
N THR A 180 4.21 -19.14 12.10
CA THR A 180 3.34 -20.32 12.21
C THR A 180 3.04 -20.87 10.81
N GLU A 181 3.00 -22.18 10.68
CA GLU A 181 2.58 -22.89 9.46
C GLU A 181 1.10 -23.33 9.53
N ASP A 182 0.45 -23.11 10.67
CA ASP A 182 -0.93 -23.51 10.91
C ASP A 182 -1.91 -22.53 10.25
N GLU A 183 -2.69 -23.01 9.29
CA GLU A 183 -3.65 -22.20 8.53
C GLU A 183 -4.74 -21.56 9.42
N ASP A 184 -5.19 -22.25 10.48
CA ASP A 184 -6.17 -21.72 11.42
C ASP A 184 -5.57 -20.59 12.25
N GLU A 185 -4.31 -20.73 12.70
CA GLU A 185 -3.60 -19.66 13.41
C GLU A 185 -3.37 -18.44 12.52
N LEU A 186 -2.99 -18.64 11.25
CA LEU A 186 -2.86 -17.55 10.29
C LEU A 186 -4.20 -16.82 10.07
N ALA A 187 -5.30 -17.56 9.98
CA ALA A 187 -6.63 -16.97 9.86
C ALA A 187 -7.02 -16.16 11.11
N LEU A 188 -6.70 -16.66 12.30
CA LEU A 188 -6.91 -15.97 13.57
C LEU A 188 -6.06 -14.70 13.67
N LEU A 189 -4.75 -14.77 13.36
CA LEU A 189 -3.84 -13.62 13.32
C LEU A 189 -4.37 -12.49 12.45
N ASN A 190 -4.80 -12.81 11.23
CA ASN A 190 -5.42 -11.86 10.31
C ASN A 190 -6.69 -11.22 10.91
N SER A 191 -7.45 -11.97 11.70
CA SER A 191 -8.71 -11.51 12.31
C SER A 191 -8.51 -10.55 13.49
N TYR A 192 -7.35 -10.57 14.15
CA TYR A 192 -7.09 -9.79 15.34
C TYR A 192 -6.87 -8.31 15.06
N ASN A 193 -6.53 -7.95 13.81
CA ASN A 193 -6.24 -6.59 13.37
C ASN A 193 -5.21 -5.88 14.26
N LEU A 194 -4.11 -6.60 14.56
CA LEU A 194 -3.00 -6.06 15.34
C LEU A 194 -2.24 -5.03 14.50
N LEU A 195 -1.82 -3.94 15.14
CA LEU A 195 -1.10 -2.85 14.49
C LEU A 195 0.28 -3.32 14.00
N THR A 196 0.95 -4.12 14.83
CA THR A 196 2.28 -4.68 14.52
C THR A 196 2.23 -5.85 13.52
N TYR A 197 1.05 -6.31 13.13
CA TYR A 197 0.85 -7.32 12.08
C TYR A 197 0.68 -6.70 10.69
N LYS A 198 0.35 -5.41 10.61
CA LYS A 198 0.18 -4.72 9.34
C LYS A 198 1.48 -4.70 8.54
N PRO A 199 1.41 -4.87 7.20
CA PRO A 199 2.55 -4.69 6.32
C PRO A 199 3.13 -3.27 6.44
N VAL A 200 4.45 -3.14 6.37
CA VAL A 200 5.15 -1.85 6.47
C VAL A 200 6.14 -1.70 5.33
N ILE A 201 6.14 -0.52 4.71
CA ILE A 201 7.17 -0.04 3.80
C ILE A 201 7.93 1.07 4.51
N PHE A 202 9.26 1.01 4.49
CA PHE A 202 10.10 2.10 5.01
C PHE A 202 10.44 3.08 3.91
N ALA A 203 10.09 4.34 4.10
CA ALA A 203 10.51 5.46 3.27
C ALA A 203 11.70 6.15 3.95
N ALA A 204 12.92 5.80 3.54
CA ALA A 204 14.13 6.47 4.02
C ALA A 204 14.23 7.85 3.36
N ASN A 205 13.90 8.90 4.11
CA ASN A 205 13.96 10.28 3.62
C ASN A 205 15.38 10.79 3.74
N VAL A 206 16.02 11.01 2.58
CA VAL A 206 17.43 11.37 2.42
C VAL A 206 17.61 12.77 1.84
N GLY A 207 18.82 13.26 1.79
CA GLY A 207 19.20 14.45 1.02
C GLY A 207 19.28 14.15 -0.48
N GLU A 208 19.32 15.22 -1.29
CA GLU A 208 19.42 15.11 -2.75
C GLU A 208 20.66 14.31 -3.18
N ASP A 209 21.81 14.57 -2.55
CA ASP A 209 23.09 13.93 -2.88
C ASP A 209 23.07 12.40 -2.74
N ASP A 210 22.19 11.87 -1.87
CA ASP A 210 22.06 10.44 -1.63
C ASP A 210 21.24 9.71 -2.72
N LEU A 211 20.46 10.44 -3.52
CA LEU A 211 19.59 9.82 -4.53
C LEU A 211 20.36 9.16 -5.67
N ALA A 212 21.42 9.82 -6.14
CA ALA A 212 22.17 9.37 -7.32
C ALA A 212 22.89 8.04 -7.11
N ASN A 213 23.30 7.72 -5.86
CA ASN A 213 24.01 6.48 -5.52
C ASN A 213 23.14 5.51 -4.69
N ASP A 214 21.83 5.71 -4.68
CA ASP A 214 20.86 4.90 -3.92
C ASP A 214 21.21 4.85 -2.41
N GLY A 215 21.75 5.93 -1.85
CA GLY A 215 22.11 6.06 -0.44
C GLY A 215 23.25 5.13 0.01
N ALA A 216 24.11 4.68 -0.92
CA ALA A 216 25.16 3.70 -0.64
C ALA A 216 26.15 4.16 0.47
N ASP A 217 26.38 5.47 0.59
CA ASP A 217 27.28 6.06 1.57
C ASP A 217 26.55 6.57 2.83
N ASN A 218 25.20 6.46 2.85
CA ASN A 218 24.39 6.94 3.97
C ASN A 218 24.19 5.84 5.02
N LYS A 219 24.86 5.97 6.16
CA LYS A 219 24.78 5.01 7.28
C LYS A 219 23.36 4.85 7.85
N GLY A 220 22.56 5.90 7.80
CA GLY A 220 21.16 5.85 8.24
C GLY A 220 20.33 4.93 7.33
N VAL A 221 20.55 5.04 6.02
CA VAL A 221 19.90 4.16 5.03
C VAL A 221 20.31 2.70 5.24
N GLU A 222 21.62 2.43 5.45
CA GLU A 222 22.13 1.10 5.74
C GLU A 222 21.46 0.48 6.98
N GLN A 223 21.30 1.27 8.04
CA GLN A 223 20.61 0.84 9.26
C GLN A 223 19.14 0.49 8.99
N VAL A 224 18.42 1.34 8.26
CA VAL A 224 17.00 1.08 7.90
C VAL A 224 16.89 -0.18 7.05
N ARG A 225 17.76 -0.37 6.05
CA ARG A 225 17.77 -1.57 5.21
C ARG A 225 18.04 -2.84 6.00
N SER A 226 19.00 -2.81 6.93
CA SER A 226 19.31 -3.96 7.78
C SER A 226 18.12 -4.33 8.67
N PHE A 227 17.49 -3.35 9.30
CA PHE A 227 16.30 -3.56 10.12
C PHE A 227 15.11 -4.09 9.30
N ALA A 228 14.88 -3.54 8.12
CA ALA A 228 13.78 -3.95 7.25
C ALA A 228 13.97 -5.39 6.74
N ALA A 229 15.21 -5.80 6.44
CA ALA A 229 15.52 -7.16 6.00
C ALA A 229 15.16 -8.21 7.06
N GLU A 230 15.36 -7.91 8.35
CA GLU A 230 14.98 -8.80 9.46
C GLU A 230 13.47 -9.01 9.56
N SER A 231 12.67 -8.03 9.15
CA SER A 231 11.20 -8.07 9.17
C SER A 231 10.56 -8.40 7.82
N GLY A 232 11.37 -8.69 6.78
CA GLY A 232 10.87 -8.93 5.42
C GLY A 232 10.16 -7.72 4.81
N SER A 233 10.50 -6.51 5.28
CA SER A 233 9.90 -5.25 4.80
C SER A 233 10.74 -4.64 3.68
N GLU A 234 10.08 -3.89 2.78
CA GLU A 234 10.76 -3.14 1.72
C GLU A 234 11.22 -1.77 2.21
N VAL A 235 12.34 -1.31 1.66
CA VAL A 235 12.87 0.05 1.86
C VAL A 235 13.03 0.71 0.51
N PHE A 236 12.55 1.92 0.37
CA PHE A 236 12.88 2.78 -0.76
C PHE A 236 13.39 4.13 -0.27
N LEU A 237 14.24 4.75 -1.08
CA LEU A 237 14.73 6.09 -0.82
C LEU A 237 13.78 7.11 -1.41
N ILE A 238 13.61 8.21 -0.68
CA ILE A 238 12.87 9.37 -1.12
C ILE A 238 13.56 10.63 -0.61
N CYS A 239 13.61 11.67 -1.41
CA CYS A 239 13.90 13.02 -0.95
C CYS A 239 12.60 13.82 -1.01
N ALA A 240 11.96 14.03 0.14
CA ALA A 240 10.66 14.68 0.20
C ALA A 240 10.69 16.11 -0.37
N GLN A 241 11.82 16.78 -0.32
CA GLN A 241 12.02 18.11 -0.92
C GLN A 241 12.01 18.01 -2.45
N ILE A 242 12.75 17.09 -3.04
CA ILE A 242 12.78 16.86 -4.49
C ILE A 242 11.39 16.44 -5.00
N GLU A 243 10.67 15.58 -4.26
CA GLU A 243 9.30 15.22 -4.63
C GLU A 243 8.35 16.42 -4.62
N GLN A 244 8.56 17.35 -3.69
CA GLN A 244 7.78 18.59 -3.67
C GLN A 244 8.08 19.45 -4.90
N GLU A 245 9.33 19.57 -5.31
CA GLU A 245 9.73 20.31 -6.51
C GLU A 245 9.15 19.65 -7.77
N ILE A 246 9.30 18.33 -7.93
CA ILE A 246 8.73 17.55 -9.04
C ILE A 246 7.20 17.75 -9.13
N SER A 247 6.51 17.80 -8.00
CA SER A 247 5.04 17.96 -7.98
C SER A 247 4.53 19.31 -8.51
N GLU A 248 5.42 20.25 -8.79
CA GLU A 248 5.10 21.58 -9.35
C GLU A 248 5.43 21.67 -10.85
N LEU A 249 6.09 20.66 -11.43
CA LEU A 249 6.53 20.62 -12.82
C LEU A 249 5.48 19.96 -13.72
N ASP A 250 5.48 20.33 -14.99
CA ASP A 250 4.73 19.58 -16.00
C ASP A 250 5.49 18.27 -16.40
N GLU A 251 4.86 17.43 -17.21
CA GLU A 251 5.42 16.10 -17.56
C GLU A 251 6.76 16.21 -18.33
N GLU A 252 6.93 17.26 -19.18
CA GLU A 252 8.17 17.45 -19.94
C GLU A 252 9.29 17.94 -19.01
N GLU A 253 8.99 18.90 -18.16
CA GLU A 253 9.89 19.45 -17.16
C GLU A 253 10.30 18.39 -16.14
N LYS A 254 9.34 17.56 -15.68
CA LYS A 254 9.58 16.43 -14.77
C LYS A 254 10.55 15.43 -15.37
N ALA A 255 10.35 15.05 -16.65
CA ALA A 255 11.24 14.10 -17.32
C ALA A 255 12.68 14.63 -17.41
N MET A 256 12.85 15.91 -17.76
CA MET A 256 14.17 16.55 -17.81
C MET A 256 14.83 16.62 -16.44
N PHE A 257 14.06 16.98 -15.41
CA PHE A 257 14.55 17.09 -14.03
C PHE A 257 15.02 15.74 -13.47
N LEU A 258 14.25 14.66 -13.74
CA LEU A 258 14.65 13.31 -13.35
C LEU A 258 15.92 12.84 -14.09
N GLU A 259 16.05 13.17 -15.38
CA GLU A 259 17.25 12.87 -16.17
C GLU A 259 18.49 13.58 -15.61
N ASP A 260 18.36 14.86 -15.24
CA ASP A 260 19.45 15.64 -14.63
C ASP A 260 19.90 15.05 -13.29
N LEU A 261 18.99 14.49 -12.51
CA LEU A 261 19.28 13.76 -11.28
C LEU A 261 19.77 12.33 -11.49
N GLY A 262 19.81 11.83 -12.74
CA GLY A 262 20.15 10.44 -13.05
C GLY A 262 19.11 9.42 -12.61
N LEU A 263 17.87 9.84 -12.40
CA LEU A 263 16.74 9.00 -11.96
C LEU A 263 15.87 8.62 -13.16
N LYS A 264 15.33 7.40 -13.13
CA LYS A 264 14.37 6.93 -14.16
C LYS A 264 12.92 7.26 -13.81
N GLU A 265 12.63 7.34 -12.53
CA GLU A 265 11.31 7.56 -11.96
C GLU A 265 11.41 8.28 -10.62
N SER A 266 10.35 8.95 -10.19
CA SER A 266 10.31 9.65 -8.90
C SER A 266 10.20 8.67 -7.73
N GLY A 267 10.56 9.13 -6.54
CA GLY A 267 10.36 8.35 -5.31
C GLY A 267 8.88 8.10 -5.01
N LEU A 268 7.99 9.00 -5.42
CA LEU A 268 6.53 8.79 -5.31
C LEU A 268 6.04 7.67 -6.22
N GLU A 269 6.52 7.56 -7.44
CA GLU A 269 6.18 6.46 -8.34
C GLU A 269 6.61 5.11 -7.75
N LYS A 270 7.84 5.03 -7.24
CA LYS A 270 8.34 3.84 -6.50
C LYS A 270 7.47 3.50 -5.29
N LEU A 271 7.05 4.51 -4.53
CA LEU A 271 6.15 4.30 -3.38
C LEU A 271 4.81 3.71 -3.81
N ILE A 272 4.21 4.20 -4.88
CA ILE A 272 2.92 3.70 -5.38
C ILE A 272 3.06 2.24 -5.81
N GLU A 273 4.10 1.90 -6.56
CA GLU A 273 4.36 0.53 -6.99
C GLU A 273 4.62 -0.42 -5.82
N ALA A 274 5.47 -0.02 -4.87
CA ALA A 274 5.72 -0.78 -3.66
C ALA A 274 4.45 -0.98 -2.82
N SER A 275 3.58 0.04 -2.79
CA SER A 275 2.29 -0.03 -2.11
C SER A 275 1.35 -1.05 -2.74
N TYR A 276 1.32 -1.13 -4.07
CA TYR A 276 0.57 -2.15 -4.79
C TYR A 276 1.09 -3.55 -4.46
N ARG A 277 2.40 -3.72 -4.49
CA ARG A 277 3.06 -5.00 -4.24
C ARG A 277 2.82 -5.52 -2.82
N ILE A 278 3.02 -4.66 -1.80
CA ILE A 278 2.85 -5.06 -0.40
C ILE A 278 1.40 -5.39 -0.03
N LEU A 279 0.45 -4.73 -0.70
CA LEU A 279 -0.98 -5.01 -0.51
C LEU A 279 -1.46 -6.22 -1.33
N GLY A 280 -0.58 -6.85 -2.10
CA GLY A 280 -0.92 -7.95 -2.98
C GLY A 280 -1.96 -7.55 -4.04
N LEU A 281 -1.79 -6.34 -4.62
CA LEU A 281 -2.70 -5.77 -5.61
C LEU A 281 -2.13 -5.92 -7.02
N HIS A 282 -3.04 -6.01 -7.98
CA HIS A 282 -2.76 -5.84 -9.40
C HIS A 282 -4.00 -5.27 -10.10
N SER A 283 -3.87 -4.99 -11.39
CA SER A 283 -4.94 -4.40 -12.16
C SER A 283 -5.31 -5.25 -13.37
N PHE A 284 -6.61 -5.51 -13.55
CA PHE A 284 -7.14 -5.88 -14.85
C PHE A 284 -7.66 -4.63 -15.58
N LEU A 285 -7.81 -4.72 -16.87
CA LEU A 285 -8.13 -3.61 -17.73
C LEU A 285 -9.46 -3.84 -18.47
N THR A 286 -10.19 -2.79 -18.70
CA THR A 286 -11.28 -2.75 -19.68
C THR A 286 -10.96 -1.70 -20.71
N ALA A 287 -11.15 -1.99 -21.99
CA ALA A 287 -10.82 -1.08 -23.07
C ALA A 287 -11.97 -0.97 -24.09
N GLY A 288 -12.28 0.27 -24.47
CA GLY A 288 -13.34 0.57 -25.41
C GLY A 288 -13.32 2.06 -25.83
N GLU A 289 -14.13 2.42 -26.83
CA GLU A 289 -14.20 3.79 -27.35
C GLU A 289 -14.65 4.83 -26.32
N ASP A 290 -15.52 4.46 -25.38
CA ASP A 290 -16.00 5.40 -24.36
C ASP A 290 -15.02 5.54 -23.21
N GLU A 291 -14.45 4.44 -22.71
CA GLU A 291 -13.50 4.46 -21.60
C GLU A 291 -12.52 3.27 -21.70
N THR A 292 -11.25 3.56 -21.48
CA THR A 292 -10.23 2.58 -21.09
C THR A 292 -9.89 2.77 -19.62
N ARG A 293 -9.97 1.68 -18.81
CA ARG A 293 -9.85 1.80 -17.36
C ARG A 293 -9.12 0.63 -16.72
N ALA A 294 -8.29 0.94 -15.69
CA ALA A 294 -7.69 -0.04 -14.80
C ALA A 294 -8.55 -0.26 -13.55
N TRP A 295 -8.66 -1.51 -13.15
CA TRP A 295 -9.46 -1.96 -12.01
C TRP A 295 -8.58 -2.71 -11.01
N THR A 296 -8.47 -2.19 -9.81
CA THR A 296 -7.65 -2.78 -8.74
C THR A 296 -8.33 -4.00 -8.13
N ILE A 297 -7.62 -5.11 -8.09
CA ILE A 297 -8.03 -6.36 -7.44
C ILE A 297 -6.88 -6.94 -6.62
N LYS A 298 -7.20 -7.82 -5.67
CA LYS A 298 -6.19 -8.61 -4.94
C LYS A 298 -5.72 -9.79 -5.76
N LEU A 299 -4.48 -10.20 -5.56
CA LEU A 299 -3.95 -11.46 -6.09
C LEU A 299 -4.88 -12.62 -5.71
N GLY A 300 -5.13 -13.53 -6.64
CA GLY A 300 -6.04 -14.64 -6.45
C GLY A 300 -7.54 -14.34 -6.66
N THR A 301 -7.89 -13.08 -7.00
CA THR A 301 -9.30 -12.71 -7.31
C THR A 301 -9.81 -13.45 -8.54
N ARG A 302 -10.99 -14.08 -8.42
CA ARG A 302 -11.64 -14.79 -9.52
C ARG A 302 -12.50 -13.86 -10.38
N ALA A 303 -12.79 -14.27 -11.60
CA ALA A 303 -13.52 -13.48 -12.59
C ALA A 303 -14.86 -12.89 -12.10
N PRO A 304 -15.73 -13.60 -11.36
CA PRO A 304 -16.97 -12.99 -10.85
C PRO A 304 -16.71 -11.83 -9.89
N GLN A 305 -15.77 -11.99 -8.94
CA GLN A 305 -15.43 -10.94 -7.99
C GLN A 305 -14.74 -9.75 -8.68
N ALA A 306 -13.95 -10.00 -9.73
CA ALA A 306 -13.38 -8.94 -10.56
C ALA A 306 -14.49 -8.17 -11.30
N ALA A 307 -15.48 -8.87 -11.87
CA ALA A 307 -16.67 -8.25 -12.46
C ALA A 307 -17.43 -7.37 -11.45
N GLY A 308 -17.51 -7.82 -10.19
CA GLY A 308 -18.10 -7.09 -9.07
C GLY A 308 -17.44 -5.76 -8.77
N LYS A 309 -16.16 -5.59 -9.14
CA LYS A 309 -15.47 -4.28 -9.04
C LYS A 309 -16.04 -3.23 -9.99
N ILE A 310 -16.59 -3.66 -11.11
CA ILE A 310 -17.25 -2.78 -12.07
C ILE A 310 -18.66 -2.44 -11.57
N HIS A 311 -19.43 -3.47 -11.26
CA HIS A 311 -20.78 -3.33 -10.71
C HIS A 311 -21.25 -4.62 -10.04
N THR A 312 -22.00 -4.53 -8.95
CA THR A 312 -22.50 -5.70 -8.20
C THR A 312 -23.39 -6.63 -9.04
N ASP A 313 -24.12 -6.08 -10.02
CA ASP A 313 -24.94 -6.88 -10.93
C ASP A 313 -24.08 -7.73 -11.86
N PHE A 314 -22.86 -7.29 -12.22
CA PHE A 314 -21.94 -8.07 -13.04
C PHE A 314 -21.45 -9.31 -12.30
N GLU A 315 -21.25 -9.21 -10.98
CA GLU A 315 -20.90 -10.35 -10.14
C GLU A 315 -22.08 -11.35 -10.04
N ARG A 316 -23.28 -10.83 -9.73
CA ARG A 316 -24.48 -11.65 -9.56
C ARG A 316 -24.90 -12.36 -10.84
N GLY A 317 -24.88 -11.63 -11.94
CA GLY A 317 -25.29 -12.12 -13.25
C GLY A 317 -24.14 -12.73 -14.07
N PHE A 318 -22.96 -12.97 -13.49
CA PHE A 318 -21.79 -13.43 -14.22
C PHE A 318 -22.05 -14.71 -15.01
N ILE A 319 -21.77 -14.67 -16.32
CA ILE A 319 -21.87 -15.82 -17.24
C ILE A 319 -20.46 -16.31 -17.59
N LYS A 320 -19.63 -15.44 -18.17
CA LYS A 320 -18.24 -15.71 -18.59
C LYS A 320 -17.48 -14.42 -18.78
N ALA A 321 -16.15 -14.55 -18.84
CA ALA A 321 -15.23 -13.47 -19.20
C ALA A 321 -14.53 -13.79 -20.52
N GLU A 322 -14.46 -12.83 -21.43
CA GLU A 322 -13.57 -12.86 -22.59
C GLU A 322 -12.27 -12.17 -22.18
N VAL A 323 -11.20 -12.93 -22.13
CA VAL A 323 -9.92 -12.46 -21.58
C VAL A 323 -8.85 -12.51 -22.64
N VAL A 324 -8.10 -11.45 -22.78
CA VAL A 324 -6.89 -11.38 -23.64
C VAL A 324 -5.79 -10.65 -22.87
N ASN A 325 -4.54 -11.11 -22.99
CA ASN A 325 -3.42 -10.38 -22.42
C ASN A 325 -3.22 -9.05 -23.19
N TYR A 326 -2.92 -7.97 -22.48
CA TYR A 326 -2.76 -6.66 -23.11
C TYR A 326 -1.68 -6.62 -24.19
N LYS A 327 -0.58 -7.39 -24.03
CA LYS A 327 0.50 -7.49 -25.05
C LYS A 327 -0.02 -8.11 -26.34
N ASP A 328 -0.70 -9.24 -26.22
CA ASP A 328 -1.30 -9.94 -27.37
C ASP A 328 -2.32 -9.04 -28.08
N LEU A 329 -3.12 -8.30 -27.30
CA LEU A 329 -4.10 -7.37 -27.86
C LEU A 329 -3.46 -6.23 -28.61
N LEU A 330 -2.40 -5.62 -28.07
CA LEU A 330 -1.65 -4.55 -28.74
C LEU A 330 -0.95 -5.04 -30.02
N GLU A 331 -0.34 -6.23 -29.99
CA GLU A 331 0.30 -6.82 -31.17
C GLU A 331 -0.70 -7.09 -32.32
N GLN A 332 -1.93 -7.50 -31.99
CA GLN A 332 -2.93 -7.78 -33.00
C GLN A 332 -3.70 -6.53 -33.47
N GLY A 333 -3.59 -5.41 -32.74
CA GLY A 333 -4.22 -4.14 -33.08
C GLY A 333 -5.75 -4.10 -32.94
N SER A 334 -6.40 -5.23 -32.62
CA SER A 334 -7.83 -5.29 -32.33
C SER A 334 -8.24 -6.59 -31.63
N LEU A 335 -9.34 -6.53 -30.86
CA LEU A 335 -9.93 -7.71 -30.24
C LEU A 335 -10.42 -8.74 -31.27
N ALA A 336 -10.89 -8.28 -32.43
CA ALA A 336 -11.32 -9.16 -33.51
C ALA A 336 -10.15 -9.99 -34.08
N ALA A 337 -9.04 -9.35 -34.38
CA ALA A 337 -7.84 -10.01 -34.86
C ALA A 337 -7.25 -10.98 -33.80
N ALA A 338 -7.26 -10.59 -32.51
CA ALA A 338 -6.86 -11.48 -31.43
C ALA A 338 -7.73 -12.73 -31.32
N ARG A 339 -9.07 -12.59 -31.55
CA ARG A 339 -10.01 -13.76 -31.61
C ARG A 339 -9.71 -14.70 -32.78
N GLU A 340 -9.48 -14.16 -33.96
CA GLU A 340 -9.15 -14.97 -35.15
C GLU A 340 -7.89 -15.81 -34.92
N LYS A 341 -6.95 -15.32 -34.13
CA LYS A 341 -5.71 -16.03 -33.77
C LYS A 341 -5.86 -16.94 -32.53
N GLY A 342 -7.06 -16.99 -31.93
CA GLY A 342 -7.30 -17.83 -30.76
C GLY A 342 -6.66 -17.33 -29.47
N LEU A 343 -6.29 -16.04 -29.39
CA LEU A 343 -5.64 -15.41 -28.23
C LEU A 343 -6.65 -14.93 -27.18
N VAL A 344 -7.96 -14.95 -27.49
CA VAL A 344 -9.03 -14.57 -26.56
C VAL A 344 -9.57 -15.82 -25.89
N GLY A 345 -9.32 -15.95 -24.59
CA GLY A 345 -9.87 -17.01 -23.74
C GLY A 345 -11.33 -16.75 -23.40
N MET A 346 -12.12 -17.84 -23.31
CA MET A 346 -13.50 -17.82 -22.77
C MET A 346 -13.48 -18.45 -21.39
N GLU A 347 -13.42 -17.60 -20.36
CA GLU A 347 -13.14 -18.02 -19.01
C GLU A 347 -14.42 -18.09 -18.13
N GLY A 348 -14.46 -19.11 -17.28
CA GLY A 348 -15.57 -19.36 -16.35
C GLY A 348 -15.34 -18.73 -14.97
N LYS A 349 -16.19 -19.16 -14.02
CA LYS A 349 -16.20 -18.62 -12.64
C LYS A 349 -14.93 -18.86 -11.83
N ASP A 350 -14.19 -19.91 -12.18
CA ASP A 350 -12.97 -20.31 -11.45
C ASP A 350 -11.70 -19.66 -11.98
N TYR A 351 -11.81 -18.89 -13.06
CA TYR A 351 -10.65 -18.19 -13.61
C TYR A 351 -10.09 -17.16 -12.61
N VAL A 352 -8.82 -17.31 -12.29
CA VAL A 352 -8.07 -16.34 -11.49
C VAL A 352 -7.52 -15.26 -12.42
N VAL A 353 -7.99 -14.04 -12.24
CA VAL A 353 -7.60 -12.89 -13.07
C VAL A 353 -6.11 -12.57 -12.87
N LYS A 354 -5.41 -12.29 -13.97
CA LYS A 354 -3.99 -11.95 -13.98
C LYS A 354 -3.79 -10.46 -14.20
N ASP A 355 -2.62 -9.97 -13.77
CA ASP A 355 -2.24 -8.59 -14.05
C ASP A 355 -2.11 -8.33 -15.55
N GLY A 356 -2.73 -7.24 -16.01
CA GLY A 356 -2.75 -6.88 -17.42
C GLY A 356 -3.73 -7.66 -18.30
N ASP A 357 -4.59 -8.48 -17.73
CA ASP A 357 -5.72 -9.05 -18.47
C ASP A 357 -6.66 -7.93 -18.91
N VAL A 358 -6.95 -7.87 -20.20
CA VAL A 358 -8.02 -7.04 -20.78
C VAL A 358 -9.27 -7.89 -20.86
N ILE A 359 -10.33 -7.49 -20.14
CA ILE A 359 -11.52 -8.36 -19.89
C ILE A 359 -12.78 -7.70 -20.35
N LEU A 360 -13.60 -8.48 -21.08
CA LEU A 360 -14.98 -8.17 -21.38
C LEU A 360 -15.90 -9.17 -20.68
N PHE A 361 -16.59 -8.71 -19.63
CA PHE A 361 -17.52 -9.55 -18.88
C PHE A 361 -18.86 -9.70 -19.60
N ARG A 362 -19.38 -10.93 -19.63
CA ARG A 362 -20.73 -11.27 -20.09
C ARG A 362 -21.56 -11.64 -18.88
N PHE A 363 -22.65 -10.94 -18.70
CA PHE A 363 -23.55 -11.11 -17.57
C PHE A 363 -25.01 -11.00 -18.02
N ASN A 364 -25.90 -11.51 -17.19
CA ASN A 364 -27.35 -11.39 -17.38
C ASN A 364 -27.97 -11.06 -16.01
N VAL A 365 -28.76 -10.00 -15.96
CA VAL A 365 -29.45 -9.51 -14.74
C VAL A 365 -30.94 -9.68 -14.90
#